data_e624ac1af8e7f4c797238da9ad3f4ce7
#
_entry.id   e624ac1af8e7f4c797238da9ad3f4ce7
#
_cell.length_a   1.000
_cell.length_b   1.000
_cell.length_c   1.000
_cell.angle_alpha   90.00
_cell.angle_beta   90.00
_cell.angle_gamma   90.00
#
_symmetry.space_group_name_H-M   'P 1'
#
loop_
_entity.id
_entity.type
_entity.pdbx_description
1 polymer ?
#
loop_
_entity_poly.entity_id
_entity_poly.type
_entity_poly.pdbx_seq_one_letter_code
_entity_poly.pdbx_strand_id
1 'polypeptide(L)'
;MLELQNIRKQFNGKTVADGISLQVARGSLLAILGRSGCGKSTLLNIAAGLTAPDGGHVLLDGTDITALPPEKRRISLMFQDYALLPHLTVLQNTAFGLKMRGTAKRQAEEAAEAMLEQVGLSGEGHRRPDTLSGGEQQRVALARALAAEPKLLLLDEPFSSLDTGLRSSLRNLTRAQAGRLNIPAVLVTHDPEEAFLMADRIALMADGRIIQEGSPDELGAHPNSAAAAKLLGCRNVSDTFYLPPDALFPDPAGPTCPVLTLHRLPGGTRAEIGHPQFGRIEMPLPPGFHGSEIRVVTDTARLVRFQTPTDKPA
;
A
#
# COMPACT_ATOMS: atom_id res chain seq x y z
N MET A 1 -11.43 14.22 -7.53
CA MET A 1 -11.82 13.21 -6.54
C MET A 1 -12.14 11.91 -7.27
N LEU A 2 -11.62 10.78 -6.82
CA LEU A 2 -12.04 9.44 -7.29
C LEU A 2 -13.11 8.89 -6.35
N GLU A 3 -14.15 8.27 -6.91
CA GLU A 3 -15.15 7.52 -6.16
C GLU A 3 -15.37 6.17 -6.84
N LEU A 4 -15.28 5.12 -6.06
CA LEU A 4 -15.73 3.78 -6.40
C LEU A 4 -17.02 3.53 -5.63
N GLN A 5 -18.11 3.22 -6.31
CA GLN A 5 -19.42 3.06 -5.70
C GLN A 5 -19.94 1.66 -5.93
N ASN A 6 -20.02 0.86 -4.86
CA ASN A 6 -20.57 -0.49 -4.84
C ASN A 6 -19.99 -1.41 -5.94
N ILE A 7 -18.67 -1.35 -6.14
CA ILE A 7 -17.98 -2.12 -7.18
C ILE A 7 -18.10 -3.61 -6.90
N ARG A 8 -18.58 -4.35 -7.90
CA ARG A 8 -18.67 -5.82 -7.88
C ARG A 8 -17.95 -6.42 -9.06
N LYS A 9 -17.22 -7.52 -8.82
CA LYS A 9 -16.54 -8.27 -9.88
C LYS A 9 -16.36 -9.74 -9.49
N GLN A 10 -16.65 -10.60 -10.46
CA GLN A 10 -16.39 -12.03 -10.37
C GLN A 10 -15.58 -12.50 -11.58
N PHE A 11 -14.74 -13.51 -11.37
CA PHE A 11 -14.08 -14.26 -12.44
C PHE A 11 -14.28 -15.75 -12.20
N ASN A 12 -14.85 -16.45 -13.16
CA ASN A 12 -15.07 -17.89 -13.10
C ASN A 12 -15.75 -18.34 -11.78
N GLY A 13 -16.77 -17.61 -11.33
CA GLY A 13 -17.49 -17.87 -10.10
C GLY A 13 -16.79 -17.42 -8.80
N LYS A 14 -15.55 -16.96 -8.86
CA LYS A 14 -14.84 -16.39 -7.70
C LYS A 14 -15.08 -14.88 -7.62
N THR A 15 -15.64 -14.42 -6.51
CA THR A 15 -15.81 -12.98 -6.21
C THR A 15 -14.47 -12.37 -5.85
N VAL A 16 -14.08 -11.31 -6.54
CA VAL A 16 -12.83 -10.55 -6.30
C VAL A 16 -13.07 -9.12 -5.87
N ALA A 17 -14.28 -8.59 -6.07
CA ALA A 17 -14.78 -7.36 -5.48
C ALA A 17 -16.26 -7.55 -5.13
N ASP A 18 -16.63 -7.28 -3.89
CA ASP A 18 -17.97 -7.49 -3.35
C ASP A 18 -18.48 -6.22 -2.68
N GLY A 19 -19.09 -5.36 -3.49
CA GLY A 19 -19.71 -4.13 -3.02
C GLY A 19 -18.71 -3.08 -2.50
N ILE A 20 -17.53 -2.97 -3.10
CA ILE A 20 -16.48 -2.06 -2.66
C ILE A 20 -16.88 -0.61 -2.96
N SER A 21 -16.89 0.23 -1.91
CA SER A 21 -17.05 1.68 -2.03
C SER A 21 -15.87 2.37 -1.35
N LEU A 22 -15.19 3.27 -2.09
CA LEU A 22 -14.02 4.03 -1.63
C LEU A 22 -14.03 5.43 -2.23
N GLN A 23 -13.49 6.39 -1.50
CA GLN A 23 -13.32 7.76 -1.97
C GLN A 23 -11.90 8.24 -1.76
N VAL A 24 -11.34 8.95 -2.77
CA VAL A 24 -10.00 9.54 -2.69
C VAL A 24 -10.10 11.01 -3.08
N ALA A 25 -9.82 11.89 -2.15
CA ALA A 25 -9.84 13.32 -2.40
C ALA A 25 -8.71 13.75 -3.36
N ARG A 26 -8.85 14.91 -3.99
CA ARG A 26 -7.74 15.50 -4.77
C ARG A 26 -6.57 15.83 -3.85
N GLY A 27 -5.37 15.59 -4.32
CA GLY A 27 -4.14 15.77 -3.56
C GLY A 27 -3.88 14.74 -2.48
N SER A 28 -4.81 13.78 -2.26
CA SER A 28 -4.68 12.71 -1.26
C SER A 28 -4.24 11.39 -1.88
N LEU A 29 -3.57 10.58 -1.08
CA LEU A 29 -3.13 9.23 -1.40
C LEU A 29 -3.86 8.21 -0.51
N LEU A 30 -4.60 7.30 -1.14
CA LEU A 30 -5.20 6.12 -0.49
C LEU A 30 -4.32 4.91 -0.73
N ALA A 31 -3.90 4.22 0.32
CA ALA A 31 -3.31 2.89 0.17
C ALA A 31 -4.37 1.79 0.33
N ILE A 32 -4.37 0.81 -0.58
CA ILE A 32 -5.15 -0.42 -0.43
C ILE A 32 -4.18 -1.52 -0.02
N LEU A 33 -4.25 -1.90 1.25
CA LEU A 33 -3.39 -2.90 1.86
C LEU A 33 -4.12 -4.23 1.97
N GLY A 34 -3.50 -5.32 1.53
CA GLY A 34 -4.09 -6.64 1.60
C GLY A 34 -3.16 -7.74 1.09
N ARG A 35 -3.49 -8.99 1.39
CA ARG A 35 -2.71 -10.15 0.91
C ARG A 35 -2.76 -10.29 -0.61
N SER A 36 -1.77 -10.97 -1.18
CA SER A 36 -1.78 -11.29 -2.62
C SER A 36 -3.04 -12.07 -2.99
N GLY A 37 -3.65 -11.72 -4.13
CA GLY A 37 -4.84 -12.39 -4.65
C GLY A 37 -6.18 -11.98 -4.01
N CYS A 38 -6.24 -10.97 -3.11
CA CYS A 38 -7.50 -10.50 -2.52
C CYS A 38 -8.32 -9.55 -3.42
N GLY A 39 -7.82 -9.18 -4.63
CA GLY A 39 -8.57 -8.36 -5.59
C GLY A 39 -8.06 -6.93 -5.82
N LYS A 40 -6.96 -6.50 -5.19
CA LYS A 40 -6.42 -5.13 -5.27
C LYS A 40 -6.12 -4.65 -6.70
N SER A 41 -5.31 -5.42 -7.44
CA SER A 41 -4.96 -5.09 -8.83
C SER A 41 -6.20 -5.09 -9.75
N THR A 42 -7.17 -5.96 -9.48
CA THR A 42 -8.47 -5.95 -10.17
C THR A 42 -9.21 -4.64 -9.95
N LEU A 43 -9.20 -4.11 -8.73
CA LEU A 43 -9.84 -2.84 -8.41
C LEU A 43 -9.16 -1.68 -9.13
N LEU A 44 -7.81 -1.67 -9.21
CA LEU A 44 -7.08 -0.70 -10.02
C LEU A 44 -7.43 -0.81 -11.52
N ASN A 45 -7.50 -2.04 -12.05
CA ASN A 45 -7.87 -2.27 -13.45
C ASN A 45 -9.30 -1.80 -13.75
N ILE A 46 -10.23 -1.94 -12.83
CA ILE A 46 -11.59 -1.40 -12.95
C ILE A 46 -11.55 0.14 -12.97
N ALA A 47 -10.83 0.76 -12.05
CA ALA A 47 -10.68 2.22 -12.02
C ALA A 47 -10.03 2.75 -13.29
N ALA A 48 -9.01 2.06 -13.83
CA ALA A 48 -8.35 2.40 -15.08
C ALA A 48 -9.21 2.14 -16.34
N GLY A 49 -10.27 1.31 -16.25
CA GLY A 49 -11.11 0.93 -17.39
C GLY A 49 -10.61 -0.25 -18.20
N LEU A 50 -9.61 -0.97 -17.69
CA LEU A 50 -9.06 -2.19 -18.32
C LEU A 50 -9.94 -3.42 -18.06
N THR A 51 -10.75 -3.36 -17.02
CA THR A 51 -11.71 -4.41 -16.66
C THR A 51 -13.05 -3.75 -16.35
N ALA A 52 -14.12 -4.20 -17.01
CA ALA A 52 -15.47 -3.74 -16.68
C ALA A 52 -15.91 -4.36 -15.35
N PRO A 53 -16.49 -3.59 -14.42
CA PRO A 53 -17.14 -4.14 -13.23
C PRO A 53 -18.43 -4.88 -13.65
N ASP A 54 -18.86 -5.85 -12.84
CA ASP A 54 -20.16 -6.53 -13.03
C ASP A 54 -21.28 -5.72 -12.37
N GLY A 55 -20.96 -4.73 -11.54
CA GLY A 55 -21.88 -3.77 -10.94
C GLY A 55 -21.14 -2.65 -10.25
N GLY A 56 -21.86 -1.57 -9.99
CA GLY A 56 -21.30 -0.35 -9.39
C GLY A 56 -20.76 0.64 -10.42
N HIS A 57 -20.23 1.77 -9.92
CA HIS A 57 -19.81 2.90 -10.73
C HIS A 57 -18.42 3.41 -10.33
N VAL A 58 -17.68 3.90 -11.32
CA VAL A 58 -16.42 4.64 -11.14
C VAL A 58 -16.64 6.08 -11.53
N LEU A 59 -16.52 7.00 -10.57
CA LEU A 59 -16.64 8.42 -10.83
C LEU A 59 -15.28 9.12 -10.65
N LEU A 60 -14.98 10.04 -11.55
CA LEU A 60 -13.83 10.92 -11.45
C LEU A 60 -14.31 12.37 -11.56
N ASP A 61 -14.08 13.14 -10.50
CA ASP A 61 -14.56 14.52 -10.36
C ASP A 61 -16.08 14.65 -10.59
N GLY A 62 -16.85 13.71 -10.02
CA GLY A 62 -18.30 13.65 -10.11
C GLY A 62 -18.84 13.14 -11.47
N THR A 63 -17.99 12.88 -12.42
CA THR A 63 -18.37 12.33 -13.72
C THR A 63 -18.25 10.80 -13.72
N ASP A 64 -19.31 10.09 -14.07
CA ASP A 64 -19.26 8.64 -14.24
C ASP A 64 -18.42 8.28 -15.49
N ILE A 65 -17.33 7.56 -15.23
CA ILE A 65 -16.39 7.11 -16.25
C ILE A 65 -16.44 5.58 -16.45
N THR A 66 -17.41 4.90 -15.85
CA THR A 66 -17.48 3.42 -15.85
C THR A 66 -17.45 2.84 -17.25
N ALA A 67 -18.22 3.41 -18.17
CA ALA A 67 -18.30 2.96 -19.57
C ALA A 67 -17.22 3.58 -20.48
N LEU A 68 -16.40 4.52 -19.98
CA LEU A 68 -15.36 5.13 -20.80
C LEU A 68 -14.19 4.15 -20.99
N PRO A 69 -13.66 4.02 -22.23
CA PRO A 69 -12.48 3.22 -22.48
C PRO A 69 -11.23 3.87 -21.83
N PRO A 70 -10.18 3.09 -21.51
CA PRO A 70 -9.00 3.54 -20.76
C PRO A 70 -8.35 4.82 -21.31
N GLU A 71 -8.18 4.92 -22.62
CA GLU A 71 -7.52 6.04 -23.28
C GLU A 71 -8.27 7.38 -23.13
N LYS A 72 -9.56 7.35 -22.80
CA LYS A 72 -10.39 8.56 -22.56
C LYS A 72 -10.44 8.97 -21.08
N ARG A 73 -9.98 8.14 -20.16
CA ARG A 73 -10.07 8.40 -18.70
C ARG A 73 -9.02 9.37 -18.19
N ARG A 74 -7.89 9.57 -18.92
CA ARG A 74 -6.74 10.38 -18.48
C ARG A 74 -6.14 9.89 -17.14
N ILE A 75 -6.03 8.59 -16.99
CA ILE A 75 -5.50 7.90 -15.80
C ILE A 75 -4.12 7.35 -16.14
N SER A 76 -3.16 7.48 -15.22
CA SER A 76 -1.90 6.74 -15.31
C SER A 76 -1.97 5.54 -14.38
N LEU A 77 -1.66 4.37 -14.91
CA LEU A 77 -1.52 3.13 -14.17
C LEU A 77 -0.09 2.61 -14.30
N MET A 78 0.58 2.42 -13.19
CA MET A 78 1.81 1.66 -13.09
C MET A 78 1.46 0.22 -12.73
N PHE A 79 1.78 -0.72 -13.62
CA PHE A 79 1.54 -2.14 -13.45
C PHE A 79 2.65 -2.79 -12.62
N GLN A 80 2.33 -3.90 -11.97
CA GLN A 80 3.28 -4.69 -11.18
C GLN A 80 4.45 -5.26 -12.01
N ASP A 81 4.21 -5.59 -13.28
CA ASP A 81 5.21 -6.07 -14.26
C ASP A 81 5.86 -4.94 -15.06
N TYR A 82 5.64 -3.68 -14.61
CA TYR A 82 6.10 -2.44 -15.23
C TYR A 82 5.53 -2.15 -16.61
N ALA A 83 5.16 -3.13 -17.42
CA ALA A 83 4.59 -3.05 -18.76
C ALA A 83 5.32 -2.01 -19.65
N LEU A 84 6.66 -2.02 -19.64
CA LEU A 84 7.45 -1.16 -20.50
C LEU A 84 7.32 -1.62 -21.95
N LEU A 85 7.26 -0.66 -22.87
CA LEU A 85 7.16 -0.90 -24.31
C LEU A 85 8.55 -1.30 -24.85
N PRO A 86 8.78 -2.56 -25.22
CA PRO A 86 10.12 -3.07 -25.51
C PRO A 86 10.76 -2.47 -26.77
N HIS A 87 9.95 -2.01 -27.70
CA HIS A 87 10.39 -1.37 -28.93
C HIS A 87 10.72 0.12 -28.79
N LEU A 88 10.46 0.72 -27.62
CA LEU A 88 10.76 2.10 -27.28
C LEU A 88 11.98 2.19 -26.36
N THR A 89 12.72 3.30 -26.45
CA THR A 89 13.79 3.62 -25.49
C THR A 89 13.20 4.07 -24.14
N VAL A 90 14.04 4.21 -23.13
CA VAL A 90 13.70 4.75 -21.80
C VAL A 90 13.02 6.12 -21.93
N LEU A 91 13.63 7.05 -22.67
CA LEU A 91 13.05 8.37 -22.93
C LEU A 91 11.70 8.29 -23.64
N GLN A 92 11.59 7.43 -24.65
CA GLN A 92 10.34 7.26 -25.41
C GLN A 92 9.24 6.62 -24.56
N ASN A 93 9.57 5.66 -23.70
CA ASN A 93 8.63 5.10 -22.72
C ASN A 93 8.11 6.19 -21.78
N THR A 94 9.00 6.99 -21.21
CA THR A 94 8.64 8.06 -20.27
C THR A 94 7.79 9.14 -20.94
N ALA A 95 8.13 9.54 -22.17
CA ALA A 95 7.38 10.53 -22.97
C ALA A 95 6.07 10.00 -23.54
N PHE A 96 5.80 8.68 -23.49
CA PHE A 96 4.72 8.04 -24.22
C PHE A 96 3.34 8.65 -23.93
N GLY A 97 2.98 8.83 -22.67
CA GLY A 97 1.69 9.38 -22.27
C GLY A 97 1.48 10.83 -22.73
N LEU A 98 2.53 11.63 -22.75
CA LEU A 98 2.50 13.01 -23.24
C LEU A 98 2.28 13.05 -24.76
N LYS A 99 3.00 12.20 -25.52
CA LYS A 99 2.84 12.09 -26.98
C LYS A 99 1.44 11.63 -27.37
N MET A 100 0.87 10.66 -26.67
CA MET A 100 -0.49 10.18 -26.91
C MET A 100 -1.56 11.26 -26.70
N ARG A 101 -1.26 12.27 -25.87
CA ARG A 101 -2.13 13.43 -25.64
C ARG A 101 -1.89 14.60 -26.60
N GLY A 102 -1.01 14.42 -27.59
CA GLY A 102 -0.74 15.45 -28.62
C GLY A 102 0.30 16.50 -28.20
N THR A 103 1.04 16.29 -27.09
CA THR A 103 2.16 17.18 -26.72
C THR A 103 3.24 17.12 -27.80
N ALA A 104 3.75 18.28 -28.21
CA ALA A 104 4.81 18.34 -29.21
C ALA A 104 6.03 17.51 -28.79
N LYS A 105 6.64 16.79 -29.75
CA LYS A 105 7.70 15.81 -29.51
C LYS A 105 8.81 16.39 -28.60
N ARG A 106 9.31 17.59 -28.90
CA ARG A 106 10.39 18.23 -28.14
C ARG A 106 9.98 18.48 -26.68
N GLN A 107 8.79 19.01 -26.45
CA GLN A 107 8.28 19.29 -25.10
C GLN A 107 8.05 17.99 -24.30
N ALA A 108 7.54 16.94 -24.95
CA ALA A 108 7.35 15.64 -24.33
C ALA A 108 8.68 14.98 -23.93
N GLU A 109 9.72 15.13 -24.75
CA GLU A 109 11.06 14.60 -24.48
C GLU A 109 11.77 15.40 -23.39
N GLU A 110 11.68 16.73 -23.40
CA GLU A 110 12.22 17.60 -22.34
C GLU A 110 11.57 17.26 -20.95
N ALA A 111 10.26 17.12 -20.91
CA ALA A 111 9.55 16.74 -19.68
C ALA A 111 9.91 15.31 -19.20
N ALA A 112 10.09 14.39 -20.14
CA ALA A 112 10.50 13.02 -19.83
C ALA A 112 11.94 12.97 -19.30
N GLU A 113 12.88 13.72 -19.88
CA GLU A 113 14.25 13.82 -19.35
C GLU A 113 14.29 14.38 -17.93
N ALA A 114 13.55 15.47 -17.67
CA ALA A 114 13.44 16.04 -16.33
C ALA A 114 12.87 15.03 -15.31
N MET A 115 11.92 14.18 -15.72
CA MET A 115 11.38 13.14 -14.84
C MET A 115 12.37 11.99 -14.65
N LEU A 116 13.09 11.58 -15.69
CA LEU A 116 14.16 10.58 -15.57
C LEU A 116 15.28 11.02 -14.63
N GLU A 117 15.64 12.29 -14.63
CA GLU A 117 16.58 12.85 -13.66
C GLU A 117 16.06 12.70 -12.23
N GLN A 118 14.78 13.03 -11.97
CA GLN A 118 14.16 12.91 -10.64
C GLN A 118 14.11 11.48 -10.11
N VAL A 119 14.00 10.46 -11.00
CA VAL A 119 14.07 9.06 -10.60
C VAL A 119 15.49 8.48 -10.64
N GLY A 120 16.51 9.31 -10.81
CA GLY A 120 17.93 8.88 -10.80
C GLY A 120 18.35 8.08 -12.03
N LEU A 121 17.82 8.42 -13.20
CA LEU A 121 18.15 7.82 -14.51
C LEU A 121 18.60 8.88 -15.53
N SER A 122 19.30 9.92 -15.04
CA SER A 122 19.87 10.97 -15.91
C SER A 122 20.85 10.37 -16.94
N GLY A 123 20.71 10.77 -18.21
CA GLY A 123 21.55 10.27 -19.30
C GLY A 123 21.20 8.87 -19.85
N GLU A 124 20.29 8.13 -19.21
CA GLU A 124 19.93 6.75 -19.57
C GLU A 124 18.81 6.68 -20.63
N GLY A 125 18.34 7.81 -21.12
CA GLY A 125 17.19 7.92 -22.01
C GLY A 125 17.30 7.14 -23.33
N HIS A 126 18.53 6.85 -23.79
CA HIS A 126 18.82 6.13 -25.04
C HIS A 126 18.74 4.61 -24.91
N ARG A 127 18.80 4.06 -23.68
CA ARG A 127 18.77 2.61 -23.42
C ARG A 127 17.41 2.00 -23.74
N ARG A 128 17.38 0.68 -23.88
CA ARG A 128 16.17 -0.12 -24.07
C ARG A 128 15.77 -0.83 -22.78
N PRO A 129 14.45 -1.13 -22.59
CA PRO A 129 13.97 -1.81 -21.39
C PRO A 129 14.66 -3.14 -21.06
N ASP A 130 15.02 -3.93 -22.07
CA ASP A 130 15.69 -5.23 -21.95
C ASP A 130 17.14 -5.14 -21.43
N THR A 131 17.74 -3.94 -21.49
CA THR A 131 19.09 -3.68 -20.97
C THR A 131 19.09 -3.19 -19.52
N LEU A 132 17.92 -3.01 -18.91
CA LEU A 132 17.74 -2.44 -17.58
C LEU A 132 17.61 -3.55 -16.52
N SER A 133 18.15 -3.30 -15.33
CA SER A 133 17.79 -4.07 -14.13
C SER A 133 16.31 -3.89 -13.75
N GLY A 134 15.75 -4.82 -12.95
CA GLY A 134 14.36 -4.71 -12.50
C GLY A 134 14.06 -3.41 -11.76
N GLY A 135 14.99 -2.93 -10.93
CA GLY A 135 14.83 -1.65 -10.24
C GLY A 135 14.89 -0.44 -11.19
N GLU A 136 15.70 -0.49 -12.25
CA GLU A 136 15.73 0.55 -13.29
C GLU A 136 14.43 0.53 -14.10
N GLN A 137 13.93 -0.65 -14.48
CA GLN A 137 12.63 -0.78 -15.17
C GLN A 137 11.49 -0.20 -14.34
N GLN A 138 11.48 -0.47 -13.04
CA GLN A 138 10.51 0.07 -12.10
C GLN A 138 10.54 1.60 -12.05
N ARG A 139 11.74 2.20 -12.01
CA ARG A 139 11.93 3.66 -12.05
C ARG A 139 11.45 4.28 -13.36
N VAL A 140 11.72 3.64 -14.49
CA VAL A 140 11.20 4.09 -15.80
C VAL A 140 9.67 4.04 -15.84
N ALA A 141 9.06 2.96 -15.32
CA ALA A 141 7.60 2.84 -15.25
C ALA A 141 6.97 3.92 -14.37
N LEU A 142 7.59 4.22 -13.23
CA LEU A 142 7.16 5.31 -12.34
C LEU A 142 7.31 6.67 -13.03
N ALA A 143 8.45 6.94 -13.67
CA ALA A 143 8.68 8.15 -14.43
C ALA A 143 7.64 8.33 -15.55
N ARG A 144 7.31 7.26 -16.28
CA ARG A 144 6.26 7.26 -17.32
C ARG A 144 4.89 7.63 -16.74
N ALA A 145 4.54 7.06 -15.58
CA ALA A 145 3.27 7.34 -14.93
C ALA A 145 3.16 8.80 -14.45
N LEU A 146 4.23 9.34 -13.89
CA LEU A 146 4.27 10.70 -13.34
C LEU A 146 4.39 11.77 -14.44
N ALA A 147 5.23 11.55 -15.47
CA ALA A 147 5.42 12.50 -16.57
C ALA A 147 4.13 12.76 -17.35
N ALA A 148 3.23 11.80 -17.38
CA ALA A 148 1.97 11.91 -18.11
C ALA A 148 0.99 12.95 -17.54
N GLU A 149 1.21 13.56 -16.37
CA GLU A 149 0.31 14.51 -15.70
C GLU A 149 -1.17 14.07 -15.73
N PRO A 150 -1.48 12.92 -15.14
CA PRO A 150 -2.82 12.34 -15.20
C PRO A 150 -3.82 13.11 -14.33
N LYS A 151 -5.11 12.77 -14.45
CA LYS A 151 -6.16 13.19 -13.50
C LYS A 151 -6.29 12.25 -12.29
N LEU A 152 -5.74 11.05 -12.39
CA LEU A 152 -5.71 10.03 -11.34
C LEU A 152 -4.45 9.18 -11.54
N LEU A 153 -3.72 8.95 -10.44
CA LEU A 153 -2.54 8.10 -10.42
C LEU A 153 -2.87 6.78 -9.71
N LEU A 154 -2.65 5.67 -10.39
CA LEU A 154 -2.83 4.31 -9.87
C LEU A 154 -1.48 3.58 -9.87
N LEU A 155 -1.10 3.00 -8.73
CA LEU A 155 0.20 2.38 -8.52
C LEU A 155 0.01 0.95 -7.96
N ASP A 156 0.45 -0.05 -8.71
CA ASP A 156 0.41 -1.46 -8.29
C ASP A 156 1.81 -1.92 -7.87
N GLU A 157 2.05 -2.02 -6.57
CA GLU A 157 3.33 -2.40 -5.93
C GLU A 157 4.56 -1.62 -6.45
N PRO A 158 4.51 -0.27 -6.48
CA PRO A 158 5.46 0.56 -7.24
C PRO A 158 6.89 0.58 -6.67
N PHE A 159 7.15 0.02 -5.48
CA PHE A 159 8.47 0.10 -4.84
C PHE A 159 9.03 -1.26 -4.40
N SER A 160 8.43 -2.37 -4.84
CA SER A 160 8.74 -3.72 -4.37
C SER A 160 10.17 -4.20 -4.69
N SER A 161 10.74 -3.78 -5.84
CA SER A 161 12.05 -4.23 -6.33
C SER A 161 13.20 -3.24 -6.07
N LEU A 162 12.98 -2.24 -5.19
CA LEU A 162 13.96 -1.18 -4.93
C LEU A 162 14.71 -1.40 -3.61
N ASP A 163 15.95 -0.96 -3.57
CA ASP A 163 16.71 -0.85 -2.32
C ASP A 163 16.11 0.20 -1.37
N THR A 164 16.44 0.11 -0.07
CA THR A 164 15.83 0.92 0.99
C THR A 164 16.02 2.42 0.80
N GLY A 165 17.21 2.87 0.38
CA GLY A 165 17.52 4.29 0.22
C GLY A 165 16.76 4.92 -0.94
N LEU A 166 16.77 4.24 -2.08
CA LEU A 166 16.09 4.68 -3.29
C LEU A 166 14.56 4.63 -3.13
N ARG A 167 14.05 3.60 -2.44
CA ARG A 167 12.63 3.46 -2.11
C ARG A 167 12.07 4.69 -1.38
N SER A 168 12.79 5.17 -0.36
CA SER A 168 12.38 6.36 0.40
C SER A 168 12.33 7.62 -0.48
N SER A 169 13.35 7.82 -1.32
CA SER A 169 13.41 8.96 -2.25
C SER A 169 12.24 8.95 -3.25
N LEU A 170 11.93 7.80 -3.84
CA LEU A 170 10.86 7.67 -4.83
C LEU A 170 9.45 7.75 -4.23
N ARG A 171 9.26 7.28 -2.99
CA ARG A 171 8.04 7.50 -2.22
C ARG A 171 7.77 9.00 -2.04
N ASN A 172 8.78 9.76 -1.60
CA ASN A 172 8.68 11.20 -1.42
C ASN A 172 8.39 11.93 -2.74
N LEU A 173 9.08 11.55 -3.83
CA LEU A 173 8.83 12.08 -5.16
C LEU A 173 7.39 11.84 -5.60
N THR A 174 6.90 10.62 -5.46
CA THR A 174 5.53 10.24 -5.86
C THR A 174 4.49 11.06 -5.11
N ARG A 175 4.64 11.18 -3.78
CA ARG A 175 3.74 11.98 -2.94
C ARG A 175 3.78 13.47 -3.31
N ALA A 176 4.98 14.01 -3.51
CA ALA A 176 5.16 15.41 -3.93
C ALA A 176 4.51 15.70 -5.29
N GLN A 177 4.66 14.80 -6.26
CA GLN A 177 4.05 14.95 -7.59
C GLN A 177 2.52 14.87 -7.54
N ALA A 178 1.94 13.92 -6.81
CA ALA A 178 0.49 13.81 -6.62
C ALA A 178 -0.09 15.10 -5.96
N GLY A 179 0.60 15.63 -4.94
CA GLY A 179 0.24 16.88 -4.29
C GLY A 179 0.38 18.09 -5.22
N ARG A 180 1.50 18.22 -5.95
CA ARG A 180 1.75 19.30 -6.92
C ARG A 180 0.68 19.34 -8.02
N LEU A 181 0.28 18.19 -8.54
CA LEU A 181 -0.76 18.06 -9.55
C LEU A 181 -2.17 18.15 -8.98
N ASN A 182 -2.30 18.15 -7.65
CA ASN A 182 -3.58 18.12 -6.93
C ASN A 182 -4.53 17.03 -7.46
N ILE A 183 -4.01 15.82 -7.63
CA ILE A 183 -4.74 14.66 -8.14
C ILE A 183 -4.93 13.60 -7.06
N PRO A 184 -6.02 12.81 -7.10
CA PRO A 184 -6.11 11.61 -6.30
C PRO A 184 -5.06 10.59 -6.72
N ALA A 185 -4.49 9.87 -5.75
CA ALA A 185 -3.57 8.75 -5.99
C ALA A 185 -4.04 7.52 -5.21
N VAL A 186 -3.95 6.35 -5.83
CA VAL A 186 -4.22 5.06 -5.20
C VAL A 186 -2.98 4.20 -5.29
N LEU A 187 -2.51 3.74 -4.14
CA LEU A 187 -1.40 2.81 -4.00
C LEU A 187 -1.93 1.44 -3.59
N VAL A 188 -1.60 0.41 -4.33
CA VAL A 188 -1.83 -0.97 -3.92
C VAL A 188 -0.51 -1.55 -3.43
N THR A 189 -0.52 -2.12 -2.23
CA THR A 189 0.65 -2.74 -1.64
C THR A 189 0.26 -3.91 -0.73
N HIS A 190 1.22 -4.79 -0.45
CA HIS A 190 1.13 -5.78 0.62
C HIS A 190 2.06 -5.44 1.79
N ASP A 191 2.83 -4.34 1.69
CA ASP A 191 3.75 -3.86 2.72
C ASP A 191 3.06 -2.81 3.62
N PRO A 192 2.79 -3.13 4.91
CA PRO A 192 2.19 -2.19 5.84
C PRO A 192 3.04 -0.92 6.03
N GLU A 193 4.37 -1.05 6.09
CA GLU A 193 5.26 0.10 6.27
C GLU A 193 5.10 1.10 5.13
N GLU A 194 5.01 0.61 3.89
CA GLU A 194 4.76 1.45 2.74
C GLU A 194 3.43 2.21 2.82
N ALA A 195 2.35 1.50 3.22
CA ALA A 195 1.04 2.11 3.40
C ALA A 195 1.06 3.21 4.47
N PHE A 196 1.70 2.94 5.63
CA PHE A 196 1.81 3.90 6.73
C PHE A 196 2.64 5.14 6.37
N LEU A 197 3.73 4.98 5.61
CA LEU A 197 4.62 6.10 5.25
C LEU A 197 4.04 7.00 4.15
N MET A 198 3.20 6.45 3.27
CA MET A 198 2.75 7.17 2.08
C MET A 198 1.31 7.68 2.15
N ALA A 199 0.43 6.94 2.80
CA ALA A 199 -1.00 7.19 2.66
C ALA A 199 -1.54 8.21 3.65
N ASP A 200 -2.50 9.02 3.20
CA ASP A 200 -3.35 9.84 4.07
C ASP A 200 -4.48 9.00 4.67
N ARG A 201 -4.91 7.96 3.95
CA ARG A 201 -5.87 6.94 4.41
C ARG A 201 -5.45 5.57 3.89
N ILE A 202 -5.75 4.54 4.66
CA ILE A 202 -5.49 3.14 4.31
C ILE A 202 -6.82 2.39 4.31
N ALA A 203 -7.08 1.63 3.24
CA ALA A 203 -8.19 0.68 3.15
C ALA A 203 -7.62 -0.75 3.25
N LEU A 204 -8.03 -1.49 4.27
CA LEU A 204 -7.65 -2.88 4.45
C LEU A 204 -8.58 -3.78 3.65
N MET A 205 -8.02 -4.55 2.72
CA MET A 205 -8.81 -5.41 1.83
C MET A 205 -8.53 -6.88 2.09
N ALA A 206 -9.59 -7.63 2.33
CA ALA A 206 -9.57 -9.09 2.46
C ALA A 206 -10.78 -9.70 1.75
N ASP A 207 -10.58 -10.82 1.07
CA ASP A 207 -11.63 -11.62 0.42
C ASP A 207 -12.61 -10.80 -0.44
N GLY A 208 -12.07 -9.85 -1.19
CA GLY A 208 -12.85 -8.99 -2.09
C GLY A 208 -13.63 -7.88 -1.40
N ARG A 209 -13.42 -7.62 -0.11
CA ARG A 209 -14.12 -6.59 0.68
C ARG A 209 -13.15 -5.66 1.38
N ILE A 210 -13.57 -4.44 1.63
CA ILE A 210 -12.89 -3.56 2.56
C ILE A 210 -13.36 -3.92 3.97
N ILE A 211 -12.42 -4.37 4.82
CA ILE A 211 -12.71 -4.80 6.19
C ILE A 211 -12.53 -3.67 7.21
N GLN A 212 -11.69 -2.68 6.88
CA GLN A 212 -11.52 -1.47 7.68
C GLN A 212 -10.88 -0.37 6.81
N GLU A 213 -11.22 0.88 7.06
CA GLU A 213 -10.62 2.07 6.46
C GLU A 213 -10.42 3.14 7.53
N GLY A 214 -9.30 3.88 7.46
CA GLY A 214 -9.00 4.96 8.39
C GLY A 214 -7.67 5.63 8.07
N SER A 215 -7.27 6.61 8.89
CA SER A 215 -5.90 7.13 8.88
C SER A 215 -4.91 6.08 9.37
N PRO A 216 -3.62 6.19 9.04
CA PRO A 216 -2.58 5.30 9.58
C PRO A 216 -2.62 5.20 11.11
N ASP A 217 -2.73 6.33 11.80
CA ASP A 217 -2.76 6.39 13.26
C ASP A 217 -3.99 5.68 13.86
N GLU A 218 -5.18 5.92 13.30
CA GLU A 218 -6.42 5.25 13.72
C GLU A 218 -6.32 3.73 13.58
N LEU A 219 -5.85 3.27 12.41
CA LEU A 219 -5.74 1.84 12.14
C LEU A 219 -4.67 1.16 13.00
N GLY A 220 -3.52 1.84 13.21
CA GLY A 220 -2.45 1.34 14.06
C GLY A 220 -2.85 1.21 15.52
N ALA A 221 -3.64 2.16 16.02
CA ALA A 221 -4.13 2.15 17.40
C ALA A 221 -5.32 1.20 17.62
N HIS A 222 -6.24 1.13 16.65
CA HIS A 222 -7.55 0.47 16.81
C HIS A 222 -7.91 -0.43 15.62
N PRO A 223 -7.15 -1.52 15.35
CA PRO A 223 -7.61 -2.52 14.39
C PRO A 223 -8.92 -3.16 14.89
N ASN A 224 -9.92 -3.26 14.00
CA ASN A 224 -11.25 -3.73 14.37
C ASN A 224 -11.39 -5.27 14.45
N SER A 225 -10.38 -6.00 13.99
CA SER A 225 -10.41 -7.47 13.92
C SER A 225 -8.99 -8.04 13.89
N ALA A 226 -8.86 -9.32 14.20
CA ALA A 226 -7.61 -10.05 14.04
C ALA A 226 -7.08 -10.01 12.59
N ALA A 227 -7.97 -10.05 11.61
CA ALA A 227 -7.61 -9.96 10.20
C ALA A 227 -7.01 -8.58 9.88
N ALA A 228 -7.62 -7.49 10.35
CA ALA A 228 -7.11 -6.14 10.19
C ALA A 228 -5.73 -5.98 10.87
N ALA A 229 -5.61 -6.40 12.13
CA ALA A 229 -4.35 -6.33 12.87
C ALA A 229 -3.21 -7.09 12.17
N LYS A 230 -3.49 -8.30 11.65
CA LYS A 230 -2.52 -9.11 10.91
C LYS A 230 -2.11 -8.44 9.59
N LEU A 231 -3.02 -7.80 8.87
CA LEU A 231 -2.71 -7.04 7.64
C LEU A 231 -1.84 -5.82 7.93
N LEU A 232 -2.05 -5.16 9.06
CA LEU A 232 -1.23 -4.02 9.51
C LEU A 232 0.15 -4.43 10.05
N GLY A 233 0.47 -5.74 10.07
CA GLY A 233 1.72 -6.24 10.61
C GLY A 233 1.81 -6.16 12.14
N CYS A 234 0.67 -5.99 12.83
CA CYS A 234 0.62 -5.97 14.28
C CYS A 234 1.12 -7.28 14.87
N ARG A 235 1.86 -7.19 15.97
CA ARG A 235 2.32 -8.33 16.77
C ARG A 235 1.36 -8.55 17.94
N ASN A 236 1.45 -9.70 18.60
CA ASN A 236 0.59 -10.04 19.75
C ASN A 236 -0.90 -10.00 19.42
N VAL A 237 -1.25 -10.57 18.26
CA VAL A 237 -2.62 -10.67 17.77
C VAL A 237 -3.14 -12.07 18.02
N SER A 238 -4.24 -12.17 18.79
CA SER A 238 -5.05 -13.38 18.90
C SER A 238 -6.39 -13.21 18.16
N ASP A 239 -7.23 -14.20 18.17
CA ASP A 239 -8.56 -14.10 17.55
C ASP A 239 -9.52 -13.17 18.33
N THR A 240 -9.19 -12.87 19.59
CA THR A 240 -10.04 -12.08 20.50
C THR A 240 -9.45 -10.73 20.92
N PHE A 241 -8.14 -10.52 20.72
CA PHE A 241 -7.48 -9.28 21.11
C PHE A 241 -6.23 -8.97 20.28
N TYR A 242 -5.83 -7.70 20.31
CA TYR A 242 -4.52 -7.19 19.96
C TYR A 242 -3.92 -6.47 21.16
N LEU A 243 -2.67 -6.80 21.50
CA LEU A 243 -1.90 -6.16 22.55
C LEU A 243 -0.65 -5.52 21.94
N PRO A 244 -0.56 -4.18 21.88
CA PRO A 244 0.63 -3.50 21.38
C PRO A 244 1.88 -3.94 22.16
N PRO A 245 3.03 -4.22 21.49
CA PRO A 245 4.25 -4.64 22.17
C PRO A 245 4.77 -3.64 23.22
N ASP A 246 4.52 -2.36 22.99
CA ASP A 246 4.89 -1.25 23.88
C ASP A 246 3.87 -1.01 25.02
N ALA A 247 2.81 -1.82 25.12
CA ALA A 247 1.94 -1.92 26.28
C ALA A 247 2.50 -2.90 27.34
N LEU A 248 3.66 -3.53 27.09
CA LEU A 248 4.33 -4.47 27.95
C LEU A 248 5.61 -3.84 28.49
N PHE A 249 5.74 -3.78 29.82
CA PHE A 249 6.91 -3.16 30.46
C PHE A 249 7.55 -4.13 31.45
N PRO A 250 8.89 -4.20 31.51
CA PRO A 250 9.60 -4.85 32.59
C PRO A 250 9.30 -4.16 33.94
N ASP A 251 8.69 -4.86 34.88
CA ASP A 251 8.35 -4.32 36.19
C ASP A 251 8.33 -5.45 37.25
N PRO A 252 9.00 -5.27 38.42
CA PRO A 252 8.99 -6.25 39.49
C PRO A 252 7.60 -6.58 40.05
N ALA A 253 6.61 -5.70 39.88
CA ALA A 253 5.23 -5.94 40.36
C ALA A 253 4.45 -6.90 39.42
N GLY A 254 4.94 -7.14 38.22
CA GLY A 254 4.27 -8.02 37.25
C GLY A 254 4.51 -9.50 37.48
N PRO A 255 3.73 -10.37 36.81
CA PRO A 255 3.96 -11.81 36.83
C PRO A 255 5.32 -12.16 36.19
N THR A 256 5.93 -13.23 36.69
CA THR A 256 7.14 -13.80 36.09
C THR A 256 6.76 -14.53 34.80
N CYS A 257 7.40 -14.16 33.70
CA CYS A 257 7.19 -14.72 32.40
C CYS A 257 8.48 -15.38 31.90
N PRO A 258 8.49 -16.66 31.52
CA PRO A 258 9.65 -17.29 30.89
C PRO A 258 9.94 -16.64 29.53
N VAL A 259 11.21 -16.40 29.25
CA VAL A 259 11.69 -15.96 27.94
C VAL A 259 11.85 -17.19 27.05
N LEU A 260 11.04 -17.28 26.02
CA LEU A 260 11.00 -18.42 25.10
C LEU A 260 12.04 -18.27 23.99
N THR A 261 12.12 -17.07 23.41
CA THR A 261 13.03 -16.77 22.31
C THR A 261 13.53 -15.32 22.40
N LEU A 262 14.80 -15.10 22.04
CA LEU A 262 15.42 -13.78 21.96
C LEU A 262 15.71 -13.43 20.50
N HIS A 263 15.23 -12.29 20.05
CA HIS A 263 15.49 -11.74 18.72
C HIS A 263 16.35 -10.48 18.84
N ARG A 264 17.58 -10.55 18.30
CA ARG A 264 18.47 -9.38 18.20
C ARG A 264 18.23 -8.68 16.87
N LEU A 265 17.75 -7.45 16.90
CA LEU A 265 17.43 -6.62 15.74
C LEU A 265 18.31 -5.38 15.74
N PRO A 266 18.53 -4.73 14.58
CA PRO A 266 19.30 -3.47 14.51
C PRO A 266 18.78 -2.37 15.46
N GLY A 267 17.45 -2.36 15.75
CA GLY A 267 16.81 -1.38 16.65
C GLY A 267 16.68 -1.82 18.12
N GLY A 268 17.29 -2.96 18.53
CA GLY A 268 17.21 -3.45 19.91
C GLY A 268 16.89 -4.94 20.02
N THR A 269 16.81 -5.42 21.24
CA THR A 269 16.45 -6.82 21.52
C THR A 269 14.95 -6.93 21.80
N ARG A 270 14.32 -7.96 21.24
CA ARG A 270 12.93 -8.34 21.56
C ARG A 270 12.92 -9.77 22.09
N ALA A 271 11.93 -10.08 22.90
CA ALA A 271 11.70 -11.42 23.38
C ALA A 271 10.29 -11.90 23.06
N GLU A 272 10.17 -13.15 22.69
CA GLU A 272 8.93 -13.89 22.84
C GLU A 272 8.89 -14.43 24.27
N ILE A 273 7.84 -14.13 25.02
CA ILE A 273 7.64 -14.52 26.41
C ILE A 273 6.35 -15.33 26.58
N GLY A 274 6.33 -16.19 27.58
CA GLY A 274 5.12 -16.92 28.00
C GLY A 274 4.36 -16.14 29.07
N HIS A 275 3.42 -15.27 28.67
CA HIS A 275 2.63 -14.49 29.63
C HIS A 275 1.43 -15.30 30.16
N PRO A 276 1.17 -15.35 31.47
CA PRO A 276 0.12 -16.22 32.05
C PRO A 276 -1.30 -15.90 31.54
N GLN A 277 -1.58 -14.64 31.21
CA GLN A 277 -2.90 -14.20 30.73
C GLN A 277 -3.01 -14.19 29.20
N PHE A 278 -1.93 -13.86 28.49
CA PHE A 278 -1.95 -13.59 27.04
C PHE A 278 -1.27 -14.68 26.21
N GLY A 279 -0.70 -15.71 26.86
CA GLY A 279 0.04 -16.76 26.16
C GLY A 279 1.37 -16.28 25.61
N ARG A 280 1.73 -16.72 24.41
CA ARG A 280 2.96 -16.29 23.74
C ARG A 280 2.79 -14.90 23.16
N ILE A 281 3.59 -13.95 23.65
CA ILE A 281 3.58 -12.56 23.19
C ILE A 281 5.01 -12.05 23.07
N GLU A 282 5.20 -11.06 22.17
CA GLU A 282 6.48 -10.41 21.93
C GLU A 282 6.52 -9.03 22.61
N MET A 283 7.66 -8.70 23.21
CA MET A 283 7.90 -7.40 23.82
C MET A 283 9.34 -6.91 23.56
N PRO A 284 9.57 -5.58 23.54
CA PRO A 284 10.92 -5.04 23.56
C PRO A 284 11.58 -5.33 24.91
N LEU A 285 12.90 -5.60 24.90
CA LEU A 285 13.68 -5.79 26.11
C LEU A 285 14.63 -4.61 26.34
N PRO A 286 14.96 -4.30 27.59
CA PRO A 286 15.99 -3.33 27.91
C PRO A 286 17.35 -3.78 27.36
N PRO A 287 18.24 -2.83 27.03
CA PRO A 287 19.60 -3.14 26.59
C PRO A 287 20.33 -4.02 27.61
N GLY A 288 21.04 -5.05 27.11
CA GLY A 288 21.83 -5.92 27.97
C GLY A 288 21.06 -6.98 28.75
N PHE A 289 19.80 -7.22 28.44
CA PHE A 289 19.04 -8.31 29.06
C PHE A 289 19.57 -9.70 28.63
N HIS A 290 19.83 -10.58 29.60
CA HIS A 290 20.35 -11.94 29.43
C HIS A 290 19.60 -13.00 30.28
N GLY A 291 18.50 -12.63 30.93
CA GLY A 291 17.73 -13.53 31.75
C GLY A 291 16.93 -14.57 31.01
N SER A 292 16.62 -15.69 31.64
CA SER A 292 15.67 -16.70 31.14
C SER A 292 14.22 -16.39 31.53
N GLU A 293 14.02 -15.42 32.42
CA GLU A 293 12.72 -14.98 32.92
C GLU A 293 12.69 -13.45 33.04
N ILE A 294 11.52 -12.87 32.93
CA ILE A 294 11.29 -11.43 33.08
C ILE A 294 9.95 -11.20 33.79
N ARG A 295 9.88 -10.21 34.66
CA ARG A 295 8.61 -9.76 35.25
C ARG A 295 8.03 -8.63 34.37
N VAL A 296 6.74 -8.73 34.01
CA VAL A 296 6.11 -7.86 33.04
C VAL A 296 4.77 -7.37 33.56
N VAL A 297 4.59 -6.06 33.55
CA VAL A 297 3.28 -5.42 33.73
C VAL A 297 2.70 -5.08 32.36
N THR A 298 1.40 -5.24 32.23
CA THR A 298 0.65 -4.94 31.01
C THR A 298 -0.24 -3.71 31.23
N ASP A 299 -0.10 -2.72 30.37
CA ASP A 299 -1.08 -1.63 30.26
C ASP A 299 -2.34 -2.14 29.55
N THR A 300 -3.31 -2.59 30.34
CA THR A 300 -4.57 -3.13 29.83
C THR A 300 -5.49 -2.06 29.20
N ALA A 301 -5.23 -0.78 29.42
CA ALA A 301 -5.97 0.30 28.74
C ALA A 301 -5.69 0.34 27.24
N ARG A 302 -4.53 -0.18 26.81
CA ARG A 302 -4.12 -0.29 25.41
C ARG A 302 -4.50 -1.62 24.76
N LEU A 303 -5.14 -2.53 25.50
CA LEU A 303 -5.63 -3.81 24.97
C LEU A 303 -6.84 -3.57 24.08
N VAL A 304 -6.72 -3.86 22.79
CA VAL A 304 -7.82 -3.83 21.84
C VAL A 304 -8.52 -5.18 21.84
N ARG A 305 -9.78 -5.24 22.25
CA ARG A 305 -10.60 -6.45 22.20
C ARG A 305 -11.40 -6.48 20.92
N PHE A 306 -11.32 -7.59 20.18
CA PHE A 306 -12.15 -7.80 19.00
C PHE A 306 -13.53 -8.30 19.42
N GLN A 307 -14.55 -7.77 18.76
CA GLN A 307 -15.90 -8.35 18.90
C GLN A 307 -15.88 -9.73 18.21
N THR A 308 -16.23 -10.76 18.95
CA THR A 308 -16.49 -12.07 18.36
C THR A 308 -17.63 -11.88 17.36
N PRO A 309 -17.56 -12.46 16.15
CA PRO A 309 -18.71 -12.46 15.27
C PRO A 309 -19.84 -13.19 16.01
N THR A 310 -20.77 -12.42 16.57
CA THR A 310 -22.02 -12.99 17.07
C THR A 310 -22.70 -13.59 15.86
N ASP A 311 -23.08 -14.86 15.96
CA ASP A 311 -23.85 -15.62 14.99
C ASP A 311 -24.86 -14.69 14.28
N LYS A 312 -24.77 -14.64 12.95
CA LYS A 312 -25.86 -14.06 12.17
C LYS A 312 -27.11 -14.83 12.55
N PRO A 313 -28.20 -14.15 12.95
CA PRO A 313 -29.48 -14.81 13.01
C PRO A 313 -29.80 -15.36 11.61
N ALA A 314 -30.28 -16.57 11.58
CA ALA A 314 -30.62 -17.39 10.42
C ALA A 314 -31.62 -16.70 9.46
#